data_977d201f335dec12694dd708afd36fc9
#
_entry.id   977d201f335dec12694dd708afd36fc9
#
_cell.length_a   1.000
_cell.length_b   1.000
_cell.length_c   1.000
_cell.angle_alpha   90.00
_cell.angle_beta   90.00
_cell.angle_gamma   90.00
#
_symmetry.space_group_name_H-M   'P 1'
#
loop_
_entity.id
_entity.type
_entity.pdbx_description
1 polymer ?
#
loop_
_entity_poly.entity_id
_entity_poly.type
_entity_poly.pdbx_seq_one_letter_code
_entity_poly.pdbx_strand_id
1 'polypeptide(L)'
;EILAAANQTVSLKGCTFLADKGYDVKSIYNTVKTVYEGEAFIPLNPRGTKDLKALPAGNPVCEAGFAMHKDGKTTDNGRTRQKYCCPFRQSKASVCPCNHKNWNNGKKNRGCTKYKTVPDDYRLSIDRSCLCFKRTYALRTECERYNSRFKASGQERLWVRNGASAANLNTLAHISALAV
;
A
#
# COMPACT_ATOMS: atom_id res chain seq x y z
N GLU A 1 10.21 10.59 -13.96
CA GLU A 1 11.27 11.62 -14.12
C GLU A 1 11.89 12.01 -12.77
N ILE A 2 11.12 12.47 -11.76
CA ILE A 2 11.66 12.93 -10.45
C ILE A 2 12.50 11.84 -9.75
N LEU A 3 12.01 10.60 -9.66
CA LEU A 3 12.78 9.51 -9.05
C LEU A 3 14.05 9.18 -9.81
N ALA A 4 14.02 9.27 -11.14
CA ALA A 4 15.21 9.04 -11.95
C ALA A 4 16.27 10.13 -11.72
N ALA A 5 15.87 11.39 -11.63
CA ALA A 5 16.75 12.50 -11.30
C ALA A 5 17.33 12.36 -9.88
N ALA A 6 16.52 12.03 -8.90
CA ALA A 6 16.98 11.80 -7.53
C ALA A 6 17.98 10.64 -7.44
N ASN A 7 17.76 9.56 -8.20
CA ASN A 7 18.64 8.39 -8.21
C ASN A 7 20.03 8.68 -8.83
N GLN A 8 20.17 9.76 -9.60
CA GLN A 8 21.49 10.21 -10.07
C GLN A 8 22.35 10.81 -8.96
N THR A 9 21.72 11.36 -7.94
CA THR A 9 22.41 12.02 -6.82
C THR A 9 22.56 11.09 -5.62
N VAL A 10 21.53 10.29 -5.33
CA VAL A 10 21.50 9.36 -4.19
C VAL A 10 20.90 8.05 -4.64
N SER A 11 21.55 6.92 -4.33
CA SER A 11 20.99 5.61 -4.65
C SER A 11 19.65 5.41 -3.95
N LEU A 12 18.60 5.17 -4.73
CA LEU A 12 17.27 4.87 -4.24
C LEU A 12 17.02 3.37 -4.06
N LYS A 13 18.04 2.53 -4.21
CA LYS A 13 17.90 1.07 -4.02
C LYS A 13 17.48 0.75 -2.60
N GLY A 14 16.41 -0.06 -2.45
CA GLY A 14 15.85 -0.43 -1.16
C GLY A 14 15.10 0.69 -0.44
N CYS A 15 14.80 1.82 -1.11
CA CYS A 15 14.16 2.96 -0.49
C CYS A 15 12.72 2.68 -0.04
N THR A 16 12.30 3.39 1.00
CA THR A 16 10.90 3.51 1.38
C THR A 16 10.31 4.74 0.71
N PHE A 17 9.33 4.55 -0.17
CA PHE A 17 8.67 5.62 -0.89
C PHE A 17 7.33 5.98 -0.24
N LEU A 18 7.22 7.21 0.22
CA LEU A 18 6.02 7.75 0.85
C LEU A 18 5.38 8.79 -0.06
N ALA A 19 4.11 8.64 -0.36
CA ALA A 19 3.40 9.62 -1.19
C ALA A 19 1.91 9.70 -0.84
N ASP A 20 1.27 10.78 -1.29
CA ASP A 20 -0.15 10.99 -1.16
C ASP A 20 -0.97 9.99 -1.98
N LYS A 21 -2.24 9.82 -1.59
CA LYS A 21 -3.22 9.01 -2.32
C LYS A 21 -3.35 9.38 -3.81
N GLY A 22 -2.97 10.59 -4.21
CA GLY A 22 -2.92 10.99 -5.62
C GLY A 22 -1.95 10.16 -6.45
N TYR A 23 -0.88 9.66 -5.83
CA TYR A 23 0.15 8.81 -6.43
C TYR A 23 -0.18 7.32 -6.41
N ASP A 24 -1.39 6.94 -6.01
CA ASP A 24 -1.84 5.54 -5.99
C ASP A 24 -2.08 5.00 -7.41
N VAL A 25 -1.00 4.78 -8.16
CA VAL A 25 -0.99 4.32 -9.55
C VAL A 25 -0.11 3.08 -9.68
N LYS A 26 -0.59 2.03 -10.36
CA LYS A 26 0.11 0.75 -10.54
C LYS A 26 1.55 0.93 -11.03
N SER A 27 1.79 1.84 -11.98
CA SER A 27 3.12 2.10 -12.53
C SER A 27 4.11 2.58 -11.47
N ILE A 28 3.70 3.43 -10.54
CA ILE A 28 4.57 3.92 -9.45
C ILE A 28 5.02 2.77 -8.56
N TYR A 29 4.08 1.93 -8.11
CA TYR A 29 4.44 0.77 -7.29
C TYR A 29 5.34 -0.21 -8.01
N ASN A 30 5.08 -0.45 -9.30
CA ASN A 30 5.94 -1.32 -10.10
C ASN A 30 7.35 -0.71 -10.22
N THR A 31 7.47 0.57 -10.52
CA THR A 31 8.77 1.24 -10.63
C THR A 31 9.53 1.17 -9.30
N VAL A 32 8.90 1.51 -8.18
CA VAL A 32 9.55 1.44 -6.86
C VAL A 32 10.02 0.02 -6.55
N LYS A 33 9.21 -0.98 -6.87
CA LYS A 33 9.53 -2.38 -6.57
C LYS A 33 10.56 -2.99 -7.53
N THR A 34 10.43 -2.75 -8.84
CA THR A 34 11.27 -3.45 -9.84
C THR A 34 12.54 -2.70 -10.19
N VAL A 35 12.51 -1.37 -10.19
CA VAL A 35 13.67 -0.55 -10.54
C VAL A 35 14.50 -0.21 -9.30
N TYR A 36 13.85 0.15 -8.21
CA TYR A 36 14.54 0.58 -7.00
C TYR A 36 14.56 -0.48 -5.89
N GLU A 37 14.00 -1.64 -6.12
CA GLU A 37 13.91 -2.74 -5.12
C GLU A 37 13.35 -2.27 -3.77
N GLY A 38 12.54 -1.20 -3.80
CA GLY A 38 12.01 -0.51 -2.63
C GLY A 38 10.56 -0.87 -2.30
N GLU A 39 10.03 -0.19 -1.31
CA GLU A 39 8.64 -0.35 -0.87
C GLU A 39 7.88 0.98 -0.95
N ALA A 40 6.64 0.94 -1.46
CA ALA A 40 5.78 2.11 -1.57
C ALA A 40 4.68 2.07 -0.52
N PHE A 41 4.59 3.12 0.28
CA PHE A 41 3.56 3.35 1.28
C PHE A 41 2.68 4.51 0.84
N ILE A 42 1.62 4.19 0.10
CA ILE A 42 0.67 5.15 -0.46
C ILE A 42 -0.74 4.71 -0.06
N PRO A 43 -1.58 5.60 0.48
CA PRO A 43 -2.97 5.29 0.78
C PRO A 43 -3.73 4.96 -0.51
N LEU A 44 -4.69 4.04 -0.40
CA LEU A 44 -5.52 3.65 -1.52
C LEU A 44 -6.42 4.81 -1.97
N ASN A 45 -6.42 5.10 -3.27
CA ASN A 45 -7.29 6.11 -3.87
C ASN A 45 -8.53 5.42 -4.49
N PRO A 46 -9.73 5.66 -3.99
CA PRO A 46 -10.94 5.05 -4.51
C PRO A 46 -11.34 5.50 -5.93
N ARG A 47 -10.86 6.64 -6.43
CA ARG A 47 -11.11 7.16 -7.80
C ARG A 47 -12.56 7.02 -8.28
N GLY A 48 -13.52 7.32 -7.40
CA GLY A 48 -14.95 7.26 -7.75
C GLY A 48 -15.56 5.86 -7.82
N THR A 49 -14.81 4.80 -7.58
CA THR A 49 -15.39 3.47 -7.40
C THR A 49 -16.01 3.35 -6.02
N LYS A 50 -17.36 3.30 -5.98
CA LYS A 50 -18.14 3.12 -4.75
C LYS A 50 -17.83 1.80 -4.02
N ASP A 51 -17.22 0.86 -4.70
CA ASP A 51 -16.94 -0.51 -4.25
C ASP A 51 -15.46 -0.87 -4.34
N LEU A 52 -14.59 -0.10 -3.73
CA LEU A 52 -13.28 -0.65 -3.34
C LEU A 52 -13.50 -1.64 -2.20
N LYS A 53 -14.04 -2.80 -2.54
CA LYS A 53 -14.08 -4.00 -1.68
C LYS A 53 -12.68 -4.63 -1.50
N ALA A 54 -11.63 -3.85 -1.63
CA ALA A 54 -10.35 -4.17 -1.05
C ALA A 54 -10.49 -3.90 0.45
N LEU A 55 -11.01 -4.88 1.15
CA LEU A 55 -10.94 -4.88 2.60
C LEU A 55 -9.49 -4.61 3.00
N PRO A 56 -9.22 -3.82 4.04
CA PRO A 56 -7.87 -3.51 4.48
C PRO A 56 -6.98 -4.75 4.57
N ALA A 57 -7.49 -5.87 5.09
CA ALA A 57 -6.77 -7.14 5.16
C ALA A 57 -7.00 -8.07 3.96
N GLY A 58 -7.80 -7.67 2.96
CA GLY A 58 -8.05 -8.45 1.75
C GLY A 58 -8.82 -9.76 1.94
N ASN A 59 -9.07 -10.22 3.16
CA ASN A 59 -9.76 -11.47 3.43
C ASN A 59 -11.28 -11.27 3.31
N PRO A 60 -11.99 -12.14 2.56
CA PRO A 60 -13.44 -12.14 2.56
C PRO A 60 -13.98 -12.58 3.92
N VAL A 61 -15.18 -12.17 4.23
CA VAL A 61 -15.93 -12.67 5.37
C VAL A 61 -16.92 -13.75 4.95
N CYS A 62 -17.20 -14.71 5.82
CA CYS A 62 -18.24 -15.71 5.60
C CYS A 62 -19.63 -15.10 5.86
N GLU A 63 -20.71 -15.87 5.66
CA GLU A 63 -22.08 -15.42 5.86
C GLU A 63 -22.37 -15.03 7.32
N ALA A 64 -21.67 -15.65 8.28
CA ALA A 64 -21.74 -15.28 9.70
C ALA A 64 -20.79 -14.14 10.10
N GLY A 65 -20.16 -13.44 9.15
CA GLY A 65 -19.31 -12.28 9.43
C GLY A 65 -17.87 -12.60 9.87
N PHE A 66 -17.45 -13.86 9.91
CA PHE A 66 -16.09 -14.23 10.30
C PHE A 66 -15.09 -14.09 9.13
N ALA A 67 -13.90 -13.55 9.41
CA ALA A 67 -12.83 -13.46 8.43
C ALA A 67 -12.36 -14.86 7.98
N MET A 68 -12.31 -15.09 6.67
CA MET A 68 -11.91 -16.37 6.09
C MET A 68 -10.38 -16.45 5.97
N HIS A 69 -9.82 -17.66 6.08
CA HIS A 69 -8.39 -17.91 5.95
C HIS A 69 -7.99 -18.13 4.49
N LYS A 70 -6.78 -17.71 4.12
CA LYS A 70 -6.15 -18.07 2.85
C LYS A 70 -5.85 -19.58 2.84
N ASP A 71 -6.27 -20.26 1.78
CA ASP A 71 -6.11 -21.71 1.59
C ASP A 71 -5.54 -22.03 0.20
N GLY A 72 -4.34 -21.54 -0.06
CA GLY A 72 -3.63 -21.75 -1.32
C GLY A 72 -4.11 -20.88 -2.49
N LYS A 73 -3.39 -20.96 -3.59
CA LYS A 73 -3.71 -20.28 -4.86
C LYS A 73 -3.95 -21.34 -5.94
N THR A 74 -4.87 -21.06 -6.84
CA THR A 74 -5.11 -21.87 -8.04
C THR A 74 -5.02 -20.98 -9.27
N THR A 75 -4.41 -21.48 -10.33
CA THR A 75 -4.38 -20.81 -11.63
C THR A 75 -5.33 -21.55 -12.57
N ASP A 76 -6.27 -20.82 -13.14
CA ASP A 76 -7.25 -21.34 -14.06
C ASP A 76 -7.39 -20.35 -15.23
N ASN A 77 -7.23 -20.83 -16.48
CA ASN A 77 -7.26 -20.03 -17.69
C ASN A 77 -6.42 -18.73 -17.62
N GLY A 78 -5.19 -18.84 -17.12
CA GLY A 78 -4.27 -17.69 -16.95
C GLY A 78 -4.64 -16.71 -15.83
N ARG A 79 -5.69 -17.00 -15.06
CA ARG A 79 -6.11 -16.17 -13.92
C ARG A 79 -5.74 -16.84 -12.60
N THR A 80 -4.93 -16.19 -11.81
CA THR A 80 -4.62 -16.64 -10.46
C THR A 80 -5.76 -16.29 -9.51
N ARG A 81 -6.29 -17.29 -8.83
CA ARG A 81 -7.33 -17.14 -7.81
C ARG A 81 -6.78 -17.52 -6.45
N GLN A 82 -6.97 -16.66 -5.46
CA GLN A 82 -6.74 -16.98 -4.06
C GLN A 82 -7.96 -17.68 -3.50
N LYS A 83 -7.77 -18.88 -3.00
CA LYS A 83 -8.80 -19.63 -2.27
C LYS A 83 -8.82 -19.18 -0.82
N TYR A 84 -10.01 -19.02 -0.28
CA TYR A 84 -10.27 -18.75 1.13
C TYR A 84 -11.20 -19.81 1.68
N CYS A 85 -10.95 -20.26 2.89
CA CYS A 85 -11.74 -21.27 3.57
C CYS A 85 -12.34 -20.76 4.89
N CYS A 86 -13.36 -21.48 5.35
CA CYS A 86 -14.03 -21.22 6.62
C CYS A 86 -13.02 -21.20 7.78
N PRO A 87 -13.08 -20.20 8.70
CA PRO A 87 -12.18 -20.16 9.87
C PRO A 87 -12.35 -21.36 10.80
N PHE A 88 -13.53 -21.98 10.80
CA PHE A 88 -13.81 -23.15 11.63
C PHE A 88 -13.40 -24.48 11.00
N ARG A 89 -12.91 -24.49 9.77
CA ARG A 89 -12.48 -25.71 9.08
C ARG A 89 -11.37 -26.47 9.79
N GLN A 90 -10.46 -25.75 10.44
CA GLN A 90 -9.33 -26.32 11.17
C GLN A 90 -9.61 -26.49 12.66
N SER A 91 -10.70 -25.91 13.15
CA SER A 91 -11.10 -26.10 14.55
C SER A 91 -11.85 -27.41 14.70
N LYS A 92 -11.80 -27.98 15.89
CA LYS A 92 -12.64 -29.14 16.28
C LYS A 92 -14.11 -28.74 16.52
N ALA A 93 -14.54 -27.57 16.00
CA ALA A 93 -15.91 -27.11 16.17
C ALA A 93 -16.89 -28.07 15.49
N SER A 94 -17.86 -28.53 16.25
CA SER A 94 -18.90 -29.47 15.78
C SER A 94 -19.98 -28.79 14.96
N VAL A 95 -20.13 -27.47 15.11
CA VAL A 95 -21.21 -26.68 14.49
C VAL A 95 -20.64 -25.47 13.77
N CYS A 96 -21.11 -25.25 12.53
CA CYS A 96 -20.83 -24.01 11.79
C CYS A 96 -21.86 -22.94 12.16
N PRO A 97 -21.46 -21.74 12.61
CA PRO A 97 -22.40 -20.65 12.92
C PRO A 97 -23.28 -20.22 11.74
N CYS A 98 -22.80 -20.43 10.49
CA CYS A 98 -23.59 -20.14 9.28
C CYS A 98 -24.53 -21.27 8.87
N ASN A 99 -24.56 -22.36 9.57
CA ASN A 99 -25.31 -23.56 9.20
C ASN A 99 -25.10 -23.98 7.71
N HIS A 100 -23.86 -23.91 7.24
CA HIS A 100 -23.53 -24.07 5.84
C HIS A 100 -23.74 -25.51 5.38
N LYS A 101 -24.46 -25.68 4.25
CA LYS A 101 -24.82 -27.01 3.68
C LYS A 101 -23.67 -27.97 3.44
N ASN A 102 -22.44 -27.45 3.26
CA ASN A 102 -21.23 -28.25 3.05
C ASN A 102 -20.50 -28.58 4.36
N TRP A 103 -21.06 -28.24 5.51
CA TRP A 103 -20.51 -28.60 6.81
C TRP A 103 -20.91 -30.03 7.15
N ASN A 104 -19.95 -30.82 7.55
CA ASN A 104 -20.18 -32.23 7.97
C ASN A 104 -20.88 -33.15 6.92
N ASN A 105 -20.75 -32.88 5.63
CA ASN A 105 -21.39 -33.70 4.61
C ASN A 105 -20.63 -35.03 4.31
N GLY A 106 -19.95 -35.61 5.29
CA GLY A 106 -19.19 -36.87 5.17
C GLY A 106 -17.81 -36.75 4.53
N LYS A 107 -17.44 -35.60 4.00
CA LYS A 107 -16.13 -35.32 3.44
C LYS A 107 -15.48 -34.18 4.25
N LYS A 108 -14.53 -34.50 5.11
CA LYS A 108 -13.74 -33.55 5.94
C LYS A 108 -14.32 -32.13 5.95
N ASN A 109 -14.92 -31.70 7.05
CA ASN A 109 -15.52 -30.36 7.31
C ASN A 109 -15.07 -29.26 6.35
N ARG A 110 -15.70 -29.15 5.18
CA ARG A 110 -15.22 -28.21 4.16
C ARG A 110 -15.71 -26.78 4.43
N GLY A 111 -16.88 -26.63 5.02
CA GLY A 111 -17.47 -25.30 5.30
C GLY A 111 -17.52 -24.40 4.06
N CYS A 112 -17.57 -23.09 4.29
CA CYS A 112 -17.59 -22.10 3.23
C CYS A 112 -16.22 -22.05 2.51
N THR A 113 -16.28 -21.91 1.20
CA THR A 113 -15.08 -21.66 0.37
C THR A 113 -15.41 -20.51 -0.56
N LYS A 114 -14.52 -19.51 -0.62
CA LYS A 114 -14.62 -18.38 -1.56
C LYS A 114 -13.34 -18.28 -2.36
N TYR A 115 -13.47 -17.90 -3.63
CA TYR A 115 -12.34 -17.63 -4.52
C TYR A 115 -12.36 -16.16 -4.90
N LYS A 116 -11.23 -15.49 -4.76
CA LYS A 116 -11.04 -14.15 -5.30
C LYS A 116 -9.94 -14.20 -6.33
N THR A 117 -10.19 -13.62 -7.49
CA THR A 117 -9.12 -13.37 -8.46
C THR A 117 -8.09 -12.47 -7.81
N VAL A 118 -6.84 -12.91 -7.84
CA VAL A 118 -5.72 -12.08 -7.41
C VAL A 118 -5.47 -11.12 -8.57
N PRO A 119 -5.74 -9.83 -8.42
CA PRO A 119 -5.40 -8.89 -9.47
C PRO A 119 -3.88 -8.90 -9.62
N ASP A 120 -3.41 -8.84 -10.86
CA ASP A 120 -2.00 -8.60 -11.17
C ASP A 120 -1.67 -7.12 -10.90
N ASP A 121 -1.86 -6.74 -9.66
CA ASP A 121 -1.65 -5.39 -9.16
C ASP A 121 -1.14 -5.47 -7.72
N TYR A 122 0.18 -5.37 -7.58
CA TYR A 122 0.85 -5.38 -6.28
C TYR A 122 0.28 -4.34 -5.30
N ARG A 123 -0.16 -3.20 -5.82
CA ARG A 123 -0.81 -2.12 -5.07
C ARG A 123 -1.96 -2.60 -4.18
N LEU A 124 -2.77 -3.54 -4.68
CA LEU A 124 -3.94 -4.08 -3.98
C LEU A 124 -3.60 -5.16 -2.96
N SER A 125 -2.36 -5.68 -2.97
CA SER A 125 -1.90 -6.69 -2.00
C SER A 125 -1.38 -6.07 -0.71
N ILE A 126 -1.16 -4.76 -0.67
CA ILE A 126 -0.61 -4.05 0.50
C ILE A 126 -1.68 -3.93 1.58
N ASP A 127 -1.37 -4.44 2.77
CA ASP A 127 -2.24 -4.27 3.94
C ASP A 127 -2.03 -2.91 4.59
N ARG A 128 -2.87 -1.97 4.22
CA ARG A 128 -2.85 -0.59 4.73
C ARG A 128 -3.45 -0.44 6.14
N SER A 129 -4.03 -1.50 6.68
CA SER A 129 -4.57 -1.50 8.05
C SER A 129 -3.52 -1.88 9.09
N CYS A 130 -2.43 -2.53 8.68
CA CYS A 130 -1.40 -2.97 9.60
C CYS A 130 -0.68 -1.79 10.28
N LEU A 131 -0.18 -2.03 11.48
CA LEU A 131 0.54 -1.02 12.26
C LEU A 131 1.84 -0.59 11.55
N CYS A 132 2.49 -1.49 10.82
CA CYS A 132 3.68 -1.19 10.04
C CYS A 132 3.37 -0.10 9.01
N PHE A 133 2.33 -0.30 8.19
CA PHE A 133 1.92 0.71 7.20
C PHE A 133 1.62 2.05 7.87
N LYS A 134 0.83 2.06 8.93
CA LYS A 134 0.42 3.30 9.61
C LYS A 134 1.62 4.07 10.18
N ARG A 135 2.54 3.38 10.85
CA ARG A 135 3.75 4.00 11.42
C ARG A 135 4.68 4.54 10.33
N THR A 136 4.94 3.76 9.30
CA THR A 136 5.81 4.19 8.20
C THR A 136 5.19 5.36 7.44
N TYR A 137 3.89 5.29 7.15
CA TYR A 137 3.20 6.38 6.44
C TYR A 137 3.13 7.68 7.26
N ALA A 138 3.09 7.59 8.59
CA ALA A 138 3.11 8.77 9.47
C ALA A 138 4.39 9.63 9.29
N LEU A 139 5.50 9.02 8.85
CA LEU A 139 6.74 9.76 8.53
C LEU A 139 6.56 10.77 7.39
N ARG A 140 5.49 10.67 6.61
CA ARG A 140 5.15 11.67 5.59
C ARG A 140 4.97 13.07 6.18
N THR A 141 4.54 13.16 7.42
CA THR A 141 4.38 14.46 8.11
C THR A 141 5.70 15.20 8.28
N GLU A 142 6.84 14.51 8.24
CA GLU A 142 8.15 15.15 8.29
C GLU A 142 8.42 16.00 7.04
N CYS A 143 7.97 15.54 5.87
CA CYS A 143 8.05 16.34 4.64
C CYS A 143 7.19 17.61 4.74
N GLU A 144 6.03 17.51 5.39
CA GLU A 144 5.14 18.67 5.59
C GLU A 144 5.75 19.66 6.60
N ARG A 145 6.32 19.15 7.68
CA ARG A 145 7.07 19.97 8.65
C ARG A 145 8.26 20.66 8.00
N TYR A 146 9.02 19.92 7.21
CA TYR A 146 10.13 20.48 6.46
C TYR A 146 9.66 21.60 5.53
N ASN A 147 8.64 21.35 4.70
CA ASN A 147 8.08 22.35 3.81
C ASN A 147 7.55 23.59 4.58
N SER A 148 6.91 23.37 5.72
CA SER A 148 6.42 24.47 6.57
C SER A 148 7.57 25.34 7.10
N ARG A 149 8.66 24.73 7.58
CA ARG A 149 9.86 25.45 8.03
C ARG A 149 10.51 26.22 6.88
N PHE A 150 10.65 25.56 5.73
CA PHE A 150 11.20 26.19 4.53
C PHE A 150 10.39 27.42 4.10
N LYS A 151 9.08 27.34 4.13
CA LYS A 151 8.19 28.46 3.84
C LYS A 151 8.28 29.56 4.90
N ALA A 152 8.30 29.19 6.17
CA ALA A 152 8.41 30.14 7.27
C ALA A 152 9.73 30.94 7.25
N SER A 153 10.81 30.37 6.68
CA SER A 153 12.06 31.08 6.47
C SER A 153 12.04 32.10 5.32
N GLY A 154 10.89 32.30 4.66
CA GLY A 154 10.71 33.28 3.58
C GLY A 154 11.26 32.85 2.23
N GLN A 155 11.69 31.61 2.09
CA GLN A 155 12.36 31.10 0.90
C GLN A 155 11.45 30.72 -0.27
N GLU A 156 10.14 30.89 -0.12
CA GLU A 156 9.18 30.68 -1.23
C GLU A 156 9.34 31.69 -2.37
N ARG A 157 9.92 32.87 -2.09
CA ARG A 157 10.12 33.94 -3.08
C ARG A 157 11.60 34.23 -3.21
N LEU A 158 12.19 33.82 -4.31
CA LEU A 158 13.54 34.19 -4.64
C LEU A 158 13.58 35.59 -5.24
N TRP A 159 14.27 36.52 -4.59
CA TRP A 159 14.39 37.91 -4.98
C TRP A 159 15.45 38.16 -6.09
N VAL A 160 16.05 37.08 -6.59
CA VAL A 160 17.11 37.12 -7.61
C VAL A 160 16.58 36.69 -8.97
N ARG A 161 17.03 37.37 -10.01
CA ARG A 161 16.61 37.10 -11.40
C ARG A 161 17.56 36.12 -12.13
N ASN A 162 18.76 35.91 -11.62
CA ASN A 162 19.75 35.01 -12.21
C ASN A 162 19.52 33.58 -11.73
N GLY A 163 19.39 32.64 -12.65
CA GLY A 163 19.13 31.23 -12.34
C GLY A 163 20.20 30.57 -11.48
N ALA A 164 21.47 30.88 -11.67
CA ALA A 164 22.59 30.34 -10.85
C ALA A 164 22.47 30.85 -9.40
N SER A 165 22.24 32.15 -9.21
CA SER A 165 22.05 32.74 -7.89
C SER A 165 20.78 32.17 -7.20
N ALA A 166 19.72 31.96 -7.97
CA ALA A 166 18.51 31.34 -7.47
C ALA A 166 18.77 29.90 -6.99
N ALA A 167 19.51 29.11 -7.76
CA ALA A 167 19.88 27.75 -7.38
C ALA A 167 20.74 27.72 -6.11
N ASN A 168 21.73 28.62 -6.00
CA ASN A 168 22.60 28.70 -4.82
C ASN A 168 21.81 29.10 -3.56
N LEU A 169 20.94 30.10 -3.64
CA LEU A 169 20.10 30.53 -2.53
C LEU A 169 19.13 29.44 -2.11
N ASN A 170 18.52 28.73 -3.06
CA ASN A 170 17.67 27.60 -2.78
C ASN A 170 18.43 26.48 -2.06
N THR A 171 19.64 26.17 -2.51
CA THR A 171 20.50 25.16 -1.86
C THR A 171 20.86 25.56 -0.43
N LEU A 172 21.23 26.80 -0.19
CA LEU A 172 21.53 27.32 1.15
C LEU A 172 20.31 27.28 2.05
N ALA A 173 19.13 27.61 1.52
CA ALA A 173 17.87 27.52 2.25
C ALA A 173 17.54 26.08 2.67
N HIS A 174 17.76 25.11 1.79
CA HIS A 174 17.58 23.70 2.12
C HIS A 174 18.57 23.23 3.19
N ILE A 175 19.84 23.62 3.08
CA ILE A 175 20.86 23.32 4.11
C ILE A 175 20.44 23.89 5.47
N SER A 176 20.00 25.15 5.51
CA SER A 176 19.54 25.79 6.75
C SER A 176 18.31 25.09 7.34
N ALA A 177 17.35 24.68 6.50
CA ALA A 177 16.14 23.99 6.95
C ALA A 177 16.42 22.57 7.47
N LEU A 178 17.50 21.94 7.05
CA LEU A 178 17.94 20.62 7.50
C LEU A 178 18.83 20.66 8.75
N ALA A 179 19.46 21.80 9.04
CA ALA A 179 20.37 21.98 10.18
C ALA A 179 19.63 22.23 11.53
N VAL A 180 18.33 22.38 11.51
CA VAL A 180 17.44 22.60 12.67
C VAL A 180 16.61 21.35 12.93
#